data_79d227e1ebd48f8c6a1b7d9fabbed470
#
_entry.id   79d227e1ebd48f8c6a1b7d9fabbed470
#
_cell.length_a   1.000
_cell.length_b   1.000
_cell.length_c   1.000
_cell.angle_alpha   90.00
_cell.angle_beta   90.00
_cell.angle_gamma   90.00
#
_symmetry.space_group_name_H-M   'P 1'
#
loop_
_entity.id
_entity.type
_entity.pdbx_description
1 polymer ?
#
loop_
_entity_poly.entity_id
_entity_poly.type
_entity_poly.pdbx_seq_one_letter_code
_entity_poly.pdbx_strand_id
1 'polypeptide(L)'
;MKTISELSGIHNDEVLTVIGRGKSLGRLRLEHLDGVVMTINHAIKVVESLQPDNPLYSLQKDHLFFYPQKATLLLHEREALAEIDGVDYEPVYSFDVERDFKIRWNLPSVVIAEKLGVLFGCKRVVYLCCDAVTDGNTDTFGIPPTNPRDYLFHGELVRKHASIPVEWKRIT
;
A
#
# COMPACT_ATOMS: atom_id res chain seq x y z
N MET A 1 2.21 11.52 -17.62
CA MET A 1 2.13 10.92 -16.29
C MET A 1 1.80 11.97 -15.25
N LYS A 2 0.91 11.63 -14.32
CA LYS A 2 0.43 12.55 -13.30
C LYS A 2 1.28 12.46 -12.03
N THR A 3 1.32 13.52 -11.24
CA THR A 3 2.02 13.52 -9.95
C THR A 3 1.05 13.25 -8.81
N ILE A 4 1.55 12.71 -7.72
CA ILE A 4 0.74 12.34 -6.55
C ILE A 4 0.01 13.53 -5.93
N SER A 5 0.53 14.74 -6.10
CA SER A 5 -0.09 15.96 -5.56
C SER A 5 -1.51 16.21 -6.12
N GLU A 6 -1.83 15.69 -7.30
CA GLU A 6 -3.16 15.78 -7.89
C GLU A 6 -4.22 14.97 -7.12
N LEU A 7 -3.80 14.05 -6.25
CA LEU A 7 -4.67 13.24 -5.39
C LEU A 7 -4.85 13.84 -3.99
N SER A 8 -4.33 15.02 -3.72
CA SER A 8 -4.45 15.67 -2.42
C SER A 8 -5.92 15.92 -2.07
N GLY A 9 -6.35 15.42 -0.91
CA GLY A 9 -7.71 15.62 -0.39
C GLY A 9 -8.83 14.90 -1.13
N ILE A 10 -8.50 13.99 -2.06
CA ILE A 10 -9.51 13.31 -2.88
C ILE A 10 -10.42 12.37 -2.06
N HIS A 11 -9.99 11.96 -0.89
CA HIS A 11 -10.70 11.04 0.00
C HIS A 11 -10.85 11.59 1.42
N ASN A 12 -11.23 12.86 1.54
CA ASN A 12 -11.39 13.53 2.82
C ASN A 12 -12.35 12.78 3.74
N ASP A 13 -11.90 12.55 4.99
CA ASP A 13 -12.63 11.89 6.08
C ASP A 13 -12.98 10.40 5.84
N GLU A 14 -12.45 9.80 4.78
CA GLU A 14 -12.59 8.37 4.55
C GLU A 14 -11.57 7.55 5.35
N VAL A 15 -11.84 6.26 5.50
CA VAL A 15 -10.89 5.28 6.03
C VAL A 15 -10.02 4.78 4.87
N LEU A 16 -8.72 4.67 5.09
CA LEU A 16 -7.82 3.96 4.16
C LEU A 16 -7.59 2.55 4.69
N THR A 17 -8.00 1.55 3.92
CA THR A 17 -7.70 0.14 4.20
C THR A 17 -6.48 -0.28 3.38
N VAL A 18 -5.37 -0.57 4.04
CA VAL A 18 -4.12 -1.00 3.41
C VAL A 18 -4.01 -2.52 3.48
N ILE A 19 -3.81 -3.16 2.33
CA ILE A 19 -3.75 -4.62 2.22
C ILE A 19 -2.31 -5.05 1.94
N GLY A 20 -1.73 -5.77 2.89
CA GLY A 20 -0.44 -6.41 2.75
C GLY A 20 -0.54 -7.80 2.12
N ARG A 21 0.58 -8.47 2.00
CA ARG A 21 0.68 -9.80 1.41
C ARG A 21 0.94 -10.93 2.41
N GLY A 22 0.58 -10.73 3.67
CA GLY A 22 0.69 -11.74 4.71
C GLY A 22 -0.20 -12.95 4.46
N LYS A 23 0.00 -14.02 5.23
CA LYS A 23 -0.72 -15.31 5.05
C LYS A 23 -2.24 -15.18 5.07
N SER A 24 -2.77 -14.24 5.83
CA SER A 24 -4.22 -14.04 5.91
C SER A 24 -4.83 -13.48 4.63
N LEU A 25 -4.02 -13.04 3.65
CA LEU A 25 -4.52 -12.54 2.37
C LEU A 25 -5.41 -13.57 1.66
N GLY A 26 -5.12 -14.86 1.81
CA GLY A 26 -5.96 -15.95 1.26
C GLY A 26 -7.37 -16.02 1.86
N ARG A 27 -7.60 -15.36 2.99
CA ARG A 27 -8.91 -15.31 3.68
C ARG A 27 -9.63 -13.98 3.50
N LEU A 28 -9.04 -13.05 2.76
CA LEU A 28 -9.65 -11.75 2.49
C LEU A 28 -10.98 -11.92 1.74
N ARG A 29 -11.98 -11.15 2.14
CA ARG A 29 -13.31 -11.09 1.52
C ARG A 29 -13.71 -9.63 1.30
N LEU A 30 -14.66 -9.38 0.42
CA LEU A 30 -15.19 -8.04 0.15
C LEU A 30 -15.67 -7.32 1.42
N GLU A 31 -16.29 -8.06 2.33
CA GLU A 31 -16.80 -7.52 3.60
C GLU A 31 -15.72 -6.93 4.52
N HIS A 32 -14.45 -7.31 4.29
CA HIS A 32 -13.33 -6.77 5.06
C HIS A 32 -12.86 -5.39 4.54
N LEU A 33 -13.25 -5.04 3.32
CA LEU A 33 -12.79 -3.82 2.66
C LEU A 33 -13.68 -2.64 3.03
N ASP A 34 -13.10 -1.61 3.62
CA ASP A 34 -13.79 -0.41 4.04
C ASP A 34 -13.13 0.83 3.43
N GLY A 35 -13.95 1.78 2.99
CA GLY A 35 -13.50 3.05 2.45
C GLY A 35 -12.62 2.92 1.20
N VAL A 36 -11.49 3.61 1.21
CA VAL A 36 -10.50 3.55 0.15
C VAL A 36 -9.59 2.36 0.37
N VAL A 37 -9.29 1.60 -0.67
CA VAL A 37 -8.42 0.42 -0.57
C VAL A 37 -7.09 0.68 -1.28
N MET A 38 -5.99 0.40 -0.59
CA MET A 38 -4.64 0.47 -1.14
C MET A 38 -3.92 -0.85 -0.90
N THR A 39 -3.45 -1.46 -1.98
CA THR A 39 -2.68 -2.70 -1.90
C THR A 39 -1.18 -2.40 -1.95
N ILE A 40 -0.39 -3.24 -1.29
CA ILE A 40 1.07 -3.18 -1.35
C ILE A 40 1.58 -4.32 -2.23
N ASN A 41 2.32 -3.96 -3.27
CA ASN A 41 3.00 -4.88 -4.19
C ASN A 41 2.05 -5.97 -4.74
N HIS A 42 2.35 -7.24 -4.48
CA HIS A 42 1.62 -8.40 -5.01
C HIS A 42 0.15 -8.50 -4.56
N ALA A 43 -0.23 -7.84 -3.48
CA ALA A 43 -1.58 -7.95 -2.94
C ALA A 43 -2.67 -7.51 -3.93
N ILE A 44 -2.33 -6.65 -4.89
CA ILE A 44 -3.27 -6.19 -5.93
C ILE A 44 -3.88 -7.35 -6.71
N LYS A 45 -3.10 -8.39 -6.98
CA LYS A 45 -3.57 -9.56 -7.73
C LYS A 45 -4.74 -10.25 -7.04
N VAL A 46 -4.69 -10.38 -5.73
CA VAL A 46 -5.78 -10.99 -4.94
C VAL A 46 -6.96 -10.03 -4.81
N VAL A 47 -6.71 -8.77 -4.48
CA VAL A 47 -7.78 -7.80 -4.25
C VAL A 47 -8.60 -7.55 -5.53
N GLU A 48 -7.96 -7.41 -6.68
CA GLU A 48 -8.68 -7.24 -7.94
C GLU A 48 -9.54 -8.45 -8.30
N SER A 49 -9.11 -9.67 -7.94
CA SER A 49 -9.90 -10.88 -8.17
C SER A 49 -11.21 -10.90 -7.37
N LEU A 50 -11.29 -10.15 -6.26
CA LEU A 50 -12.51 -9.98 -5.48
C LEU A 50 -13.47 -8.97 -6.11
N GLN A 51 -13.04 -8.21 -7.10
CA GLN A 51 -13.85 -7.20 -7.81
C GLN A 51 -14.48 -6.16 -6.86
N PRO A 52 -13.69 -5.47 -6.01
CA PRO A 52 -14.25 -4.47 -5.08
C PRO A 52 -14.78 -3.25 -5.83
N ASP A 53 -15.84 -2.65 -5.30
CA ASP A 53 -16.38 -1.37 -5.79
C ASP A 53 -15.68 -0.17 -5.14
N ASN A 54 -14.82 -0.40 -4.16
CA ASN A 54 -14.07 0.64 -3.47
C ASN A 54 -13.11 1.38 -4.43
N PRO A 55 -12.82 2.66 -4.20
CA PRO A 55 -11.66 3.28 -4.83
C PRO A 55 -10.42 2.43 -4.52
N LEU A 56 -9.69 2.03 -5.55
CA LEU A 56 -8.62 1.03 -5.44
C LEU A 56 -7.30 1.57 -5.98
N TYR A 57 -6.28 1.49 -5.14
CA TYR A 57 -4.91 1.91 -5.46
C TYR A 57 -3.95 0.75 -5.31
N SER A 58 -2.95 0.69 -6.18
CA SER A 58 -1.84 -0.27 -6.10
C SER A 58 -0.55 0.49 -5.85
N LEU A 59 -0.01 0.37 -4.63
CA LEU A 59 1.28 0.94 -4.26
C LEU A 59 2.39 -0.06 -4.56
N GLN A 60 3.28 0.31 -5.47
CA GLN A 60 4.43 -0.49 -5.87
C GLN A 60 5.68 0.39 -5.84
N LYS A 61 6.28 0.51 -4.66
CA LYS A 61 7.36 1.47 -4.41
C LYS A 61 8.69 1.06 -5.05
N ASP A 62 9.11 -0.17 -4.84
CA ASP A 62 10.46 -0.60 -5.20
C ASP A 62 10.55 -1.16 -6.62
N HIS A 63 9.54 -1.89 -7.04
CA HIS A 63 9.43 -2.50 -8.36
C HIS A 63 7.99 -2.53 -8.80
N LEU A 64 7.79 -2.62 -10.11
CA LEU A 64 6.47 -2.91 -10.68
C LEU A 64 6.31 -4.44 -10.81
N PHE A 65 5.66 -5.03 -9.81
CA PHE A 65 5.43 -6.49 -9.80
C PHE A 65 4.30 -6.93 -10.72
N PHE A 66 3.23 -6.12 -10.78
CA PHE A 66 2.05 -6.41 -11.59
C PHE A 66 1.42 -5.14 -12.13
N TYR A 67 0.98 -5.19 -13.38
CA TYR A 67 0.05 -4.21 -13.91
C TYR A 67 -1.34 -4.50 -13.35
N PRO A 68 -1.95 -3.59 -12.58
CA PRO A 68 -3.33 -3.79 -12.14
C PRO A 68 -4.28 -3.72 -13.34
N GLN A 69 -5.45 -4.30 -13.19
CA GLN A 69 -6.49 -4.24 -14.24
C GLN A 69 -7.36 -2.99 -14.13
N LYS A 70 -7.65 -2.56 -12.90
CA LYS A 70 -8.56 -1.43 -12.62
C LYS A 70 -8.01 -0.43 -11.62
N ALA A 71 -7.07 -0.84 -10.77
CA ALA A 71 -6.55 0.03 -9.73
C ALA A 71 -5.76 1.21 -10.30
N THR A 72 -5.83 2.34 -9.62
CA THR A 72 -4.88 3.43 -9.87
C THR A 72 -3.50 3.00 -9.38
N LEU A 73 -2.50 3.10 -10.25
CA LEU A 73 -1.12 2.69 -9.96
C LEU A 73 -0.34 3.85 -9.35
N LEU A 74 0.29 3.60 -8.20
CA LEU A 74 1.14 4.55 -7.50
C LEU A 74 2.57 4.04 -7.52
N LEU A 75 3.46 4.73 -8.24
CA LEU A 75 4.84 4.32 -8.46
C LEU A 75 5.82 5.36 -7.91
N HIS A 76 6.92 4.85 -7.33
CA HIS A 76 8.03 5.71 -6.95
C HIS A 76 8.85 6.09 -8.19
N GLU A 77 9.16 7.37 -8.34
CA GLU A 77 9.87 7.92 -9.50
C GLU A 77 11.24 7.25 -9.74
N ARG A 78 11.97 7.00 -8.67
CA ARG A 78 13.33 6.51 -8.76
C ARG A 78 13.42 5.04 -9.17
N GLU A 79 12.53 4.19 -8.60
CA GLU A 79 12.67 2.74 -8.65
C GLU A 79 11.73 2.07 -9.67
N ALA A 80 10.47 2.45 -9.66
CA ALA A 80 9.45 1.72 -10.40
C ALA A 80 9.04 2.41 -11.71
N LEU A 81 9.22 3.71 -11.81
CA LEU A 81 8.72 4.48 -12.94
C LEU A 81 9.34 4.07 -14.27
N ALA A 82 10.64 3.79 -14.27
CA ALA A 82 11.37 3.37 -15.48
C ALA A 82 10.87 2.03 -16.05
N GLU A 83 10.27 1.19 -15.21
CA GLU A 83 9.78 -0.13 -15.61
C GLU A 83 8.51 -0.06 -16.47
N ILE A 84 7.79 1.06 -16.45
CA ILE A 84 6.59 1.28 -17.26
C ILE A 84 6.84 2.16 -18.48
N ASP A 85 8.08 2.54 -18.73
CA ASP A 85 8.41 3.36 -19.89
C ASP A 85 7.98 2.66 -21.19
N GLY A 86 7.20 3.37 -22.03
CA GLY A 86 6.65 2.81 -23.26
C GLY A 86 5.43 1.91 -23.07
N VAL A 87 4.92 1.72 -21.84
CA VAL A 87 3.68 0.96 -21.59
C VAL A 87 2.51 1.91 -21.43
N ASP A 88 1.44 1.62 -22.16
CA ASP A 88 0.19 2.39 -22.14
C ASP A 88 -0.72 1.84 -21.02
N TYR A 89 -0.47 2.28 -19.80
CA TYR A 89 -1.31 1.99 -18.64
C TYR A 89 -1.73 3.29 -17.94
N GLU A 90 -3.01 3.44 -17.72
CA GLU A 90 -3.61 4.58 -17.02
C GLU A 90 -4.70 4.08 -16.05
N PRO A 91 -4.94 4.75 -14.92
CA PRO A 91 -4.22 5.93 -14.44
C PRO A 91 -2.95 5.58 -13.62
N VAL A 92 -1.88 6.31 -13.86
CA VAL A 92 -0.61 6.19 -13.13
C VAL A 92 -0.24 7.53 -12.50
N TYR A 93 0.12 7.49 -11.21
CA TYR A 93 0.64 8.64 -10.48
C TYR A 93 2.02 8.32 -9.92
N SER A 94 2.94 9.24 -10.08
CA SER A 94 4.29 9.12 -9.55
C SER A 94 4.47 9.93 -8.28
N PHE A 95 5.35 9.45 -7.40
CA PHE A 95 5.74 10.15 -6.19
C PHE A 95 7.23 9.98 -5.90
N ASP A 96 7.77 10.90 -5.13
CA ASP A 96 9.11 10.82 -4.55
C ASP A 96 8.97 10.91 -3.02
N VAL A 97 9.49 9.92 -2.32
CA VAL A 97 9.30 9.79 -0.86
C VAL A 97 9.90 10.97 -0.09
N GLU A 98 11.10 11.40 -0.48
CA GLU A 98 11.78 12.48 0.22
C GLU A 98 11.15 13.85 -0.08
N ARG A 99 10.85 14.08 -1.35
CA ARG A 99 10.24 15.34 -1.81
C ARG A 99 8.82 15.51 -1.27
N ASP A 100 7.98 14.47 -1.45
CA ASP A 100 6.55 14.59 -1.22
C ASP A 100 6.16 14.37 0.24
N PHE A 101 6.89 13.52 0.97
CA PHE A 101 6.54 13.14 2.34
C PHE A 101 7.57 13.57 3.39
N LYS A 102 8.72 14.09 2.99
CA LYS A 102 9.81 14.55 3.89
C LYS A 102 10.32 13.45 4.82
N ILE A 103 10.35 12.20 4.33
CA ILE A 103 10.89 11.04 5.05
C ILE A 103 11.91 10.32 4.17
N ARG A 104 12.65 9.38 4.76
CA ARG A 104 13.68 8.64 4.02
C ARG A 104 13.04 7.71 2.97
N TRP A 105 13.62 7.68 1.79
CA TRP A 105 13.15 6.85 0.67
C TRP A 105 13.15 5.35 0.97
N ASN A 106 14.06 4.88 1.83
CA ASN A 106 14.22 3.47 2.17
C ASN A 106 13.25 2.97 3.25
N LEU A 107 12.35 3.81 3.75
CA LEU A 107 11.31 3.37 4.66
C LEU A 107 10.36 2.39 3.96
N PRO A 108 9.82 1.39 4.69
CA PRO A 108 8.98 0.35 4.09
C PRO A 108 7.66 0.90 3.54
N SER A 109 7.09 0.18 2.58
CA SER A 109 5.85 0.57 1.89
C SER A 109 4.68 0.81 2.85
N VAL A 110 4.62 0.13 3.99
CA VAL A 110 3.57 0.35 5.00
C VAL A 110 3.62 1.76 5.59
N VAL A 111 4.81 2.35 5.72
CA VAL A 111 4.97 3.75 6.14
C VAL A 111 4.50 4.69 5.04
N ILE A 112 4.90 4.41 3.80
CA ILE A 112 4.51 5.21 2.64
C ILE A 112 2.98 5.20 2.46
N ALA A 113 2.34 4.05 2.67
CA ALA A 113 0.88 3.93 2.58
C ALA A 113 0.16 4.88 3.54
N GLU A 114 0.66 5.04 4.77
CA GLU A 114 0.10 6.01 5.72
C GLU A 114 0.30 7.45 5.22
N LYS A 115 1.46 7.78 4.67
CA LYS A 115 1.71 9.12 4.11
C LYS A 115 0.81 9.44 2.92
N LEU A 116 0.52 8.44 2.10
CA LEU A 116 -0.46 8.57 1.03
C LEU A 116 -1.87 8.77 1.58
N GLY A 117 -2.23 8.06 2.66
CA GLY A 117 -3.50 8.28 3.36
C GLY A 117 -3.65 9.71 3.87
N VAL A 118 -2.60 10.28 4.46
CA VAL A 118 -2.58 11.69 4.87
C VAL A 118 -2.77 12.61 3.68
N LEU A 119 -2.05 12.38 2.59
CA LEU A 119 -2.20 13.16 1.37
C LEU A 119 -3.64 13.09 0.82
N PHE A 120 -4.24 11.93 0.82
CA PHE A 120 -5.63 11.73 0.35
C PHE A 120 -6.67 12.39 1.27
N GLY A 121 -6.31 12.82 2.47
CA GLY A 121 -7.21 13.39 3.45
C GLY A 121 -7.94 12.35 4.31
N CYS A 122 -7.49 11.11 4.31
CA CYS A 122 -8.09 10.05 5.11
C CYS A 122 -7.98 10.34 6.61
N LYS A 123 -8.99 9.94 7.37
CA LYS A 123 -9.03 10.18 8.82
C LYS A 123 -8.27 9.13 9.64
N ARG A 124 -8.06 7.95 9.11
CA ARG A 124 -7.31 6.86 9.73
C ARG A 124 -6.91 5.81 8.71
N VAL A 125 -5.95 4.97 9.08
CA VAL A 125 -5.49 3.84 8.28
C VAL A 125 -5.73 2.54 9.04
N VAL A 126 -6.30 1.55 8.35
CA VAL A 126 -6.47 0.19 8.85
C VAL A 126 -5.61 -0.73 7.99
N TYR A 127 -4.71 -1.45 8.62
CA TYR A 127 -3.85 -2.44 7.93
C TYR A 127 -4.45 -3.83 8.09
N LEU A 128 -4.66 -4.50 6.96
CA LEU A 128 -5.11 -5.90 6.88
C LEU A 128 -4.05 -6.73 6.16
N CYS A 129 -4.01 -8.01 6.48
CA CYS A 129 -3.09 -8.96 5.81
C CYS A 129 -1.62 -8.56 5.88
N CYS A 130 -1.26 -7.85 6.94
CA CYS A 130 0.12 -7.47 7.24
C CYS A 130 0.70 -8.39 8.33
N ASP A 131 0.39 -9.67 8.27
CA ASP A 131 0.74 -10.65 9.31
C ASP A 131 2.24 -10.73 9.57
N ALA A 132 3.04 -10.59 8.53
CA ALA A 132 4.49 -10.57 8.66
C ALA A 132 5.00 -9.44 9.57
N VAL A 133 4.29 -8.32 9.59
CA VAL A 133 4.61 -7.17 10.46
C VAL A 133 4.29 -7.47 11.92
N THR A 134 3.27 -8.29 12.19
CA THR A 134 2.80 -8.59 13.54
C THR A 134 3.43 -9.84 14.15
N ASP A 135 3.76 -10.85 13.34
CA ASP A 135 4.24 -12.15 13.82
C ASP A 135 5.51 -12.67 13.13
N GLY A 136 6.04 -11.94 12.13
CA GLY A 136 7.26 -12.30 11.40
C GLY A 136 7.11 -13.46 10.42
N ASN A 137 5.89 -13.88 10.09
CA ASN A 137 5.64 -15.00 9.18
C ASN A 137 5.89 -14.65 7.71
N THR A 138 6.09 -15.69 6.90
CA THR A 138 6.19 -15.57 5.44
C THR A 138 4.89 -15.08 4.84
N ASP A 139 4.98 -14.43 3.69
CA ASP A 139 3.81 -13.93 2.98
C ASP A 139 3.06 -15.02 2.19
N THR A 140 1.88 -14.66 1.66
CA THR A 140 1.01 -15.55 0.88
C THR A 140 1.68 -16.08 -0.39
N PHE A 141 2.64 -15.33 -0.95
CA PHE A 141 3.31 -15.69 -2.21
C PHE A 141 4.56 -16.55 -1.99
N GLY A 142 4.84 -16.97 -0.75
CA GLY A 142 5.97 -17.80 -0.42
C GLY A 142 7.32 -17.10 -0.53
N ILE A 143 7.34 -15.77 -0.56
CA ILE A 143 8.57 -14.98 -0.58
C ILE A 143 9.04 -14.87 0.87
N PRO A 144 10.15 -15.54 1.24
CA PRO A 144 10.63 -15.49 2.61
C PRO A 144 11.12 -14.08 2.95
N PRO A 145 10.90 -13.61 4.18
CA PRO A 145 11.53 -12.37 4.63
C PRO A 145 13.03 -12.55 4.67
N THR A 146 13.76 -11.51 4.31
CA THR A 146 15.23 -11.49 4.43
C THR A 146 15.62 -11.65 5.90
N ASN A 147 14.85 -11.04 6.81
CA ASN A 147 14.96 -11.21 8.25
C ASN A 147 13.57 -11.00 8.87
N PRO A 148 12.99 -11.98 9.59
CA PRO A 148 11.68 -11.84 10.24
C PRO A 148 11.58 -10.64 11.18
N ARG A 149 12.67 -10.26 11.82
CA ARG A 149 12.71 -9.08 12.70
C ARG A 149 12.44 -7.78 11.98
N ASP A 150 12.79 -7.69 10.70
CA ASP A 150 12.59 -6.48 9.90
C ASP A 150 11.09 -6.18 9.73
N TYR A 151 10.27 -7.20 9.58
CA TYR A 151 8.83 -7.02 9.46
C TYR A 151 8.17 -6.53 10.76
N LEU A 152 8.59 -7.05 11.90
CA LEU A 152 8.12 -6.54 13.21
C LEU A 152 8.53 -5.08 13.39
N PHE A 153 9.74 -4.74 12.98
CA PHE A 153 10.26 -3.38 13.03
C PHE A 153 9.46 -2.42 12.12
N HIS A 154 8.91 -2.90 11.01
CA HIS A 154 8.07 -2.07 10.13
C HIS A 154 6.85 -1.51 10.86
N GLY A 155 6.21 -2.27 11.74
CA GLY A 155 5.09 -1.81 12.56
C GLY A 155 5.49 -0.68 13.51
N GLU A 156 6.68 -0.77 14.10
CA GLU A 156 7.23 0.29 14.95
C GLU A 156 7.52 1.56 14.14
N LEU A 157 8.05 1.41 12.93
CA LEU A 157 8.31 2.53 12.03
C LEU A 157 7.01 3.25 11.64
N VAL A 158 5.94 2.50 11.36
CA VAL A 158 4.63 3.11 11.09
C VAL A 158 4.17 3.94 12.28
N ARG A 159 4.20 3.41 13.49
CA ARG A 159 3.80 4.14 14.69
C ARG A 159 4.66 5.38 14.91
N LYS A 160 5.96 5.28 14.67
CA LYS A 160 6.89 6.39 14.82
C LYS A 160 6.61 7.53 13.84
N HIS A 161 6.26 7.20 12.60
CA HIS A 161 6.11 8.18 11.51
C HIS A 161 4.65 8.58 11.24
N ALA A 162 3.66 7.88 11.81
CA ALA A 162 2.26 8.13 11.51
C ALA A 162 1.80 9.52 11.96
N SER A 163 1.08 10.21 11.09
CA SER A 163 0.45 11.51 11.33
C SER A 163 -1.03 11.40 11.64
N ILE A 164 -1.66 10.26 11.30
CA ILE A 164 -3.07 9.95 11.56
C ILE A 164 -3.17 8.63 12.31
N PRO A 165 -4.32 8.32 12.98
CA PRO A 165 -4.50 7.06 13.67
C PRO A 165 -4.30 5.85 12.77
N VAL A 166 -3.60 4.84 13.26
CA VAL A 166 -3.35 3.58 12.57
C VAL A 166 -3.84 2.41 13.41
N GLU A 167 -4.39 1.40 12.75
CA GLU A 167 -4.90 0.19 13.38
C GLU A 167 -4.44 -1.03 12.57
N TRP A 168 -3.97 -2.06 13.27
CA TRP A 168 -3.60 -3.34 12.67
C TRP A 168 -4.67 -4.37 13.00
N LYS A 169 -5.38 -4.87 11.99
CA LYS A 169 -6.42 -5.89 12.15
C LYS A 169 -5.97 -7.22 11.58
N ARG A 170 -6.33 -8.30 12.25
CA ARG A 170 -6.18 -9.65 11.73
C ARG A 170 -7.49 -10.14 11.14
N ILE A 171 -7.38 -10.87 10.04
CA ILE A 171 -8.50 -11.61 9.46
C ILE A 171 -8.45 -13.04 10.02
N THR A 172 -9.49 -13.44 10.70
CA THR A 172 -9.62 -14.77 11.32
C THR A 172 -10.38 -15.75 10.45
#